data_080af14048b69467b73b1679ff4563ee
#
_entry.id   080af14048b69467b73b1679ff4563ee
#
_cell.length_a   1.000
_cell.length_b   1.000
_cell.length_c   1.000
_cell.angle_alpha   90.00
_cell.angle_beta   90.00
_cell.angle_gamma   90.00
#
_symmetry.space_group_name_H-M   'P 1'
#
loop_
_entity.id
_entity.type
_entity.pdbx_description
1 polymer ?
#
loop_
_entity_poly.entity_id
_entity_poly.type
_entity_poly.pdbx_seq_one_letter_code
_entity_poly.pdbx_strand_id
1 'polypeptide(L)'
;EYEEKHTISELFSKKGELYFRKKERTILETILASDANIVLATGGGTPCFGDTMEFIKSTENTITKYLQSSNELLTQRLFNERLNRPLIAHIQSQELLNDFIRKHLFERSYFYNQCEIKLSTDNLTTAAVIEEINKKISN
;
A
#
# COMPACT_ATOMS: atom_id res chain seq x y z
N GLU A 1 0.01 15.51 0.91
CA GLU A 1 -0.66 16.60 0.16
C GLU A 1 -0.91 17.82 1.05
N TYR A 2 -1.52 17.61 2.20
CA TYR A 2 -1.88 18.72 3.10
C TYR A 2 -0.65 19.55 3.54
N GLU A 3 0.41 18.92 4.02
CA GLU A 3 1.64 19.62 4.46
C GLU A 3 2.37 20.34 3.32
N GLU A 4 2.45 19.72 2.16
CA GLU A 4 3.19 20.26 1.01
C GLU A 4 2.36 21.20 0.15
N LYS A 5 1.04 21.29 0.39
CA LYS A 5 0.08 22.06 -0.43
C LYS A 5 0.13 21.72 -1.93
N HIS A 6 0.53 20.49 -2.24
CA HIS A 6 0.64 19.95 -3.59
C HIS A 6 0.01 18.56 -3.65
N THR A 7 -0.50 18.19 -4.81
CA THR A 7 -0.93 16.81 -5.06
C THR A 7 0.28 15.87 -5.13
N ILE A 8 0.05 14.57 -4.94
CA ILE A 8 1.11 13.55 -5.08
C ILE A 8 1.75 13.64 -6.47
N SER A 9 0.95 13.79 -7.53
CA SER A 9 1.44 13.93 -8.90
C SER A 9 2.34 15.15 -9.07
N GLU A 10 2.00 16.27 -8.47
CA GLU A 10 2.83 17.49 -8.50
C GLU A 10 4.14 17.30 -7.73
N LEU A 11 4.10 16.61 -6.58
CA LEU A 11 5.32 16.29 -5.81
C LEU A 11 6.27 15.41 -6.62
N PHE A 12 5.75 14.37 -7.27
CA PHE A 12 6.55 13.51 -8.14
C PHE A 12 7.17 14.28 -9.31
N SER A 13 6.39 15.12 -9.98
CA SER A 13 6.88 15.87 -11.15
C SER A 13 7.87 16.98 -10.79
N LYS A 14 7.65 17.67 -9.66
CA LYS A 14 8.47 18.83 -9.26
C LYS A 14 9.70 18.44 -8.44
N LYS A 15 9.58 17.45 -7.54
CA LYS A 15 10.61 17.09 -6.55
C LYS A 15 11.16 15.67 -6.71
N GLY A 16 10.53 14.85 -7.55
CA GLY A 16 10.94 13.48 -7.82
C GLY A 16 10.52 12.45 -6.77
N GLU A 17 10.65 11.18 -7.14
CA GLU A 17 10.23 10.07 -6.28
C GLU A 17 11.02 9.99 -4.97
N LEU A 18 12.32 10.17 -5.02
CA LEU A 18 13.17 10.07 -3.82
C LEU A 18 12.76 11.07 -2.73
N TYR A 19 12.43 12.31 -3.12
CA TYR A 19 11.93 13.31 -2.19
C TYR A 19 10.60 12.86 -1.57
N PHE A 20 9.68 12.41 -2.42
CA PHE A 20 8.38 11.91 -1.97
C PHE A 20 8.53 10.77 -0.94
N ARG A 21 9.38 9.78 -1.24
CA ARG A 21 9.62 8.64 -0.34
C ARG A 21 10.24 9.04 1.00
N LYS A 22 11.18 9.97 0.99
CA LYS A 22 11.75 10.51 2.24
C LYS A 22 10.69 11.22 3.07
N LYS A 23 9.84 12.02 2.43
CA LYS A 23 8.76 12.72 3.11
C LYS A 23 7.71 11.76 3.67
N GLU A 24 7.33 10.74 2.88
CA GLU A 24 6.45 9.65 3.32
C GLU A 24 6.99 8.98 4.59
N ARG A 25 8.29 8.66 4.60
CA ARG A 25 8.97 8.05 5.76
C ARG A 25 8.92 8.96 6.99
N THR A 26 9.25 10.24 6.86
CA THR A 26 9.21 11.20 7.98
C THR A 26 7.81 11.31 8.58
N ILE A 27 6.78 11.39 7.72
CA ILE A 27 5.38 11.45 8.17
C ILE A 27 5.00 10.14 8.89
N LEU A 28 5.39 9.00 8.36
CA LEU A 28 5.14 7.69 8.97
C LEU A 28 5.78 7.61 10.37
N GLU A 29 7.02 8.06 10.53
CA GLU A 29 7.71 8.13 11.83
C GLU A 29 6.94 8.97 12.83
N THR A 30 6.47 10.15 12.41
CA THR A 30 5.66 11.03 13.26
C THR A 30 4.34 10.38 13.68
N ILE A 31 3.68 9.70 12.76
CA ILE A 31 2.41 9.01 13.05
C ILE A 31 2.64 7.85 14.04
N LEU A 32 3.64 7.02 13.80
CA LEU A 32 3.93 5.86 14.64
C LEU A 32 4.50 6.22 16.02
N ALA A 33 5.10 7.40 16.17
CA ALA A 33 5.55 7.92 17.46
C ALA A 33 4.41 8.51 18.30
N SER A 34 3.20 8.61 17.78
CA SER A 34 2.05 9.13 18.52
C SER A 34 1.40 8.04 19.38
N ASP A 35 0.87 8.43 20.55
CA ASP A 35 0.11 7.50 21.44
C ASP A 35 -1.32 7.23 20.95
N ALA A 36 -1.67 7.63 19.73
CA ALA A 36 -3.00 7.47 19.19
C ALA A 36 -3.25 6.04 18.69
N ASN A 37 -4.41 5.48 19.02
CA ASN A 37 -4.88 4.26 18.39
C ASN A 37 -5.35 4.56 16.97
N ILE A 38 -4.62 4.10 15.97
CA ILE A 38 -4.88 4.39 14.57
C ILE A 38 -4.96 3.13 13.71
N VAL A 39 -5.70 3.21 12.62
CA VAL A 39 -5.63 2.28 11.50
C VAL A 39 -5.07 3.06 10.32
N LEU A 40 -3.86 2.70 9.90
CA LEU A 40 -3.14 3.39 8.84
C LEU A 40 -3.11 2.56 7.56
N ALA A 41 -3.66 3.08 6.47
CA ALA A 41 -3.47 2.53 5.13
C ALA A 41 -2.29 3.24 4.44
N THR A 42 -1.21 2.53 4.23
CA THR A 42 -0.02 3.08 3.55
C THR A 42 -0.14 3.01 2.04
N GLY A 43 0.61 3.84 1.33
CA GLY A 43 0.86 3.62 -0.10
C GLY A 43 1.60 2.30 -0.35
N GLY A 44 1.29 1.61 -1.45
CA GLY A 44 1.90 0.29 -1.74
C GLY A 44 3.43 0.32 -1.89
N GLY A 45 4.04 1.46 -2.18
CA GLY A 45 5.48 1.62 -2.22
C GLY A 45 6.12 1.97 -0.87
N THR A 46 5.34 2.43 0.11
CA THR A 46 5.85 2.90 1.41
C THR A 46 6.67 1.85 2.15
N PRO A 47 6.19 0.60 2.35
CA PRO A 47 6.98 -0.43 3.04
C PRO A 47 8.18 -0.94 2.23
N CYS A 48 8.23 -0.64 0.94
CA CYS A 48 9.30 -1.11 0.04
C CYS A 48 10.47 -0.15 -0.07
N PHE A 49 10.46 0.97 0.63
CA PHE A 49 11.49 1.99 0.54
C PHE A 49 12.47 1.88 1.72
N GLY A 50 13.75 1.67 1.39
CA GLY A 50 14.82 1.60 2.39
C GLY A 50 14.54 0.54 3.46
N ASP A 51 14.65 0.93 4.72
CA ASP A 51 14.40 0.11 5.91
C ASP A 51 12.97 0.28 6.48
N THR A 52 12.05 0.86 5.70
CA THR A 52 10.72 1.22 6.22
C THR A 52 9.95 0.04 6.79
N MET A 53 10.02 -1.13 6.15
CA MET A 53 9.33 -2.31 6.66
C MET A 53 9.91 -2.79 7.99
N GLU A 54 11.23 -2.78 8.14
CA GLU A 54 11.90 -3.12 9.40
C GLU A 54 11.53 -2.14 10.50
N PHE A 55 11.51 -0.85 10.19
CA PHE A 55 11.10 0.19 11.12
C PHE A 55 9.66 -0.02 11.60
N ILE A 56 8.70 -0.24 10.70
CA ILE A 56 7.29 -0.48 11.08
C ILE A 56 7.20 -1.70 12.02
N LYS A 57 7.88 -2.80 11.69
CA LYS A 57 7.87 -4.03 12.48
C LYS A 57 8.55 -3.89 13.84
N SER A 58 9.54 -3.01 13.96
CA SER A 58 10.23 -2.76 15.24
C SER A 58 9.51 -1.76 16.13
N THR A 59 8.48 -1.08 15.61
CA THR A 59 7.68 -0.13 16.39
C THR A 59 6.74 -0.88 17.32
N GLU A 60 6.84 -0.61 18.63
CA GLU A 60 6.00 -1.22 19.65
C GLU A 60 4.51 -0.97 19.39
N ASN A 61 3.68 -1.91 19.78
CA ASN A 61 2.22 -1.85 19.64
C ASN A 61 1.72 -1.64 18.21
N THR A 62 2.51 -2.06 17.22
CA THR A 62 2.16 -1.96 15.80
C THR A 62 1.92 -3.36 15.24
N ILE A 63 0.80 -3.57 14.55
CA ILE A 63 0.46 -4.82 13.85
C ILE A 63 0.38 -4.53 12.35
N THR A 64 1.21 -5.20 11.58
CA THR A 64 1.24 -5.07 10.12
C THR A 64 0.28 -6.04 9.45
N LYS A 65 -0.48 -5.54 8.46
CA LYS A 65 -1.47 -6.33 7.73
C LYS A 65 -1.29 -6.19 6.23
N TYR A 66 -1.28 -7.33 5.55
CA TYR A 66 -1.30 -7.39 4.09
C TYR A 66 -2.65 -7.92 3.61
N LEU A 67 -3.42 -7.05 2.97
CA LEU A 67 -4.65 -7.40 2.30
C LEU A 67 -4.31 -7.82 0.86
N GLN A 68 -4.29 -9.12 0.63
CA GLN A 68 -3.90 -9.71 -0.65
C GLN A 68 -5.11 -9.94 -1.54
N SER A 69 -5.00 -9.58 -2.80
CA SER A 69 -5.98 -9.94 -3.84
C SER A 69 -5.27 -10.64 -5.00
N SER A 70 -5.99 -11.50 -5.71
CA SER A 70 -5.48 -12.13 -6.93
C SER A 70 -5.16 -11.11 -8.02
N ASN A 71 -4.25 -11.47 -8.91
CA ASN A 71 -3.88 -10.62 -10.04
C ASN A 71 -5.10 -10.35 -10.94
N GLU A 72 -5.96 -11.33 -11.12
CA GLU A 72 -7.18 -11.24 -11.91
C GLU A 72 -8.13 -10.19 -11.35
N LEU A 73 -8.40 -10.26 -10.04
CA LEU A 73 -9.27 -9.30 -9.36
C LEU A 73 -8.67 -7.88 -9.37
N LEU A 74 -7.37 -7.76 -9.12
CA LEU A 74 -6.67 -6.48 -9.19
C LEU A 74 -6.70 -5.90 -10.60
N THR A 75 -6.47 -6.72 -11.63
CA THR A 75 -6.54 -6.31 -13.03
C THR A 75 -7.92 -5.76 -13.37
N GLN A 76 -8.97 -6.49 -13.00
CA GLN A 76 -10.35 -6.07 -13.25
C GLN A 76 -10.70 -4.75 -12.58
N ARG A 77 -10.37 -4.60 -11.30
CA ARG A 77 -10.63 -3.37 -10.53
C ARG A 77 -9.87 -2.17 -11.07
N LEU A 78 -8.58 -2.34 -11.29
CA LEU A 78 -7.70 -1.25 -11.72
C LEU A 78 -7.95 -0.85 -13.18
N PHE A 79 -8.33 -1.79 -14.05
CA PHE A 79 -8.61 -1.48 -15.44
C PHE A 79 -9.80 -0.52 -15.58
N ASN A 80 -10.83 -0.69 -14.76
CA ASN A 80 -12.00 0.18 -14.75
C ASN A 80 -11.69 1.60 -14.25
N GLU A 81 -10.70 1.72 -13.34
CA GLU A 81 -10.31 2.99 -12.73
C GLU A 81 -9.03 3.60 -13.33
N ARG A 82 -8.42 2.98 -14.36
CA ARG A 82 -7.08 3.31 -14.83
C ARG A 82 -6.90 4.77 -15.25
N LEU A 83 -7.93 5.38 -15.82
CA LEU A 83 -7.86 6.77 -16.29
C LEU A 83 -7.62 7.77 -15.14
N ASN A 84 -8.01 7.41 -13.92
CA ASN A 84 -7.79 8.20 -12.71
C ASN A 84 -6.45 7.90 -12.03
N ARG A 85 -5.62 7.01 -12.62
CA ARG A 85 -4.36 6.54 -12.04
C ARG A 85 -3.18 6.80 -12.98
N PRO A 86 -2.38 7.85 -12.75
CA PRO A 86 -1.33 8.27 -13.69
C PRO A 86 -0.38 7.16 -14.13
N LEU A 87 0.00 6.26 -13.21
CA LEU A 87 0.97 5.20 -13.50
C LEU A 87 0.46 4.13 -14.48
N ILE A 88 -0.85 3.96 -14.60
CA ILE A 88 -1.47 2.91 -15.43
C ILE A 88 -2.44 3.48 -16.47
N ALA A 89 -2.66 4.79 -16.51
CA ALA A 89 -3.59 5.43 -17.43
C ALA A 89 -3.27 5.14 -18.91
N HIS A 90 -1.99 4.97 -19.23
CA HIS A 90 -1.51 4.67 -20.57
C HIS A 90 -1.72 3.22 -21.01
N ILE A 91 -2.05 2.31 -20.11
CA ILE A 91 -2.21 0.88 -20.40
C ILE A 91 -3.57 0.64 -21.03
N GLN A 92 -3.59 0.11 -22.24
CA GLN A 92 -4.81 0.01 -23.06
C GLN A 92 -5.53 -1.36 -22.98
N SER A 93 -4.82 -2.41 -22.53
CA SER A 93 -5.43 -3.73 -22.43
C SER A 93 -5.32 -4.34 -21.03
N GLN A 94 -6.24 -5.23 -20.69
CA GLN A 94 -6.21 -5.95 -19.41
C GLN A 94 -4.99 -6.88 -19.31
N GLU A 95 -4.55 -7.48 -20.41
CA GLU A 95 -3.37 -8.35 -20.44
C GLU A 95 -2.11 -7.58 -20.05
N LEU A 96 -1.86 -6.42 -20.67
CA LEU A 96 -0.73 -5.56 -20.34
C LEU A 96 -0.82 -5.05 -18.91
N LEU A 97 -2.02 -4.76 -18.42
CA LEU A 97 -2.21 -4.36 -17.02
C LEU A 97 -1.94 -5.52 -16.06
N ASN A 98 -2.35 -6.72 -16.39
CA ASN A 98 -2.07 -7.91 -15.59
C ASN A 98 -0.56 -8.15 -15.48
N ASP A 99 0.19 -8.06 -16.57
CA ASP A 99 1.64 -8.20 -16.57
C ASP A 99 2.31 -7.10 -15.76
N PHE A 100 1.84 -5.87 -15.86
CA PHE A 100 2.30 -4.76 -15.05
C PHE A 100 2.09 -5.02 -13.55
N ILE A 101 0.89 -5.48 -13.17
CA ILE A 101 0.55 -5.83 -11.78
C ILE A 101 1.43 -6.96 -11.27
N ARG A 102 1.57 -8.04 -12.05
CA ARG A 102 2.41 -9.20 -11.68
C ARG A 102 3.86 -8.79 -11.41
N LYS A 103 4.44 -7.97 -12.28
CA LYS A 103 5.79 -7.44 -12.08
C LYS A 103 5.90 -6.63 -10.80
N HIS A 104 4.99 -5.70 -10.58
CA HIS A 104 4.99 -4.85 -9.39
C HIS A 104 4.77 -5.63 -8.09
N LEU A 105 3.89 -6.62 -8.10
CA LEU A 105 3.68 -7.49 -6.93
C LEU A 105 4.88 -8.38 -6.68
N PHE A 106 5.54 -8.90 -7.72
CA PHE A 106 6.75 -9.69 -7.58
C PHE A 106 7.86 -8.88 -6.90
N GLU A 107 8.12 -7.66 -7.37
CA GLU A 107 9.14 -6.76 -6.81
C GLU A 107 8.86 -6.39 -5.34
N ARG A 108 7.59 -6.32 -4.94
CA ARG A 108 7.14 -5.90 -3.61
C ARG A 108 6.81 -7.04 -2.66
N SER A 109 6.69 -8.26 -3.18
CA SER A 109 6.28 -9.45 -2.42
C SER A 109 7.18 -9.74 -1.23
N TYR A 110 8.48 -9.49 -1.35
CA TYR A 110 9.44 -9.63 -0.26
C TYR A 110 9.04 -8.80 0.97
N PHE A 111 8.63 -7.55 0.76
CA PHE A 111 8.20 -6.66 1.84
C PHE A 111 6.82 -7.04 2.38
N TYR A 112 5.84 -7.22 1.50
CA TYR A 112 4.46 -7.53 1.89
C TYR A 112 4.35 -8.86 2.65
N ASN A 113 5.17 -9.84 2.29
CA ASN A 113 5.20 -11.13 2.96
C ASN A 113 5.76 -11.10 4.39
N GLN A 114 6.38 -10.01 4.81
CA GLN A 114 6.85 -9.80 6.17
C GLN A 114 5.75 -9.34 7.14
N CYS A 115 4.57 -8.99 6.65
CA CYS A 115 3.44 -8.62 7.50
C CYS A 115 3.01 -9.78 8.40
N GLU A 116 2.63 -9.46 9.64
CA GLU A 116 2.19 -10.41 10.67
C GLU A 116 0.87 -11.06 10.28
N ILE A 117 -0.07 -10.28 9.76
CA ILE A 117 -1.36 -10.77 9.30
C ILE A 117 -1.42 -10.69 7.79
N LYS A 118 -1.66 -11.83 7.13
CA LYS A 118 -1.96 -11.91 5.71
C LYS A 118 -3.39 -12.42 5.54
N LEU A 119 -4.16 -11.70 4.73
CA LEU A 119 -5.56 -12.02 4.48
C LEU A 119 -5.85 -11.91 3.00
N SER A 120 -6.30 -13.01 2.37
CA SER A 120 -6.87 -12.96 1.03
C SER A 120 -8.23 -12.27 1.10
N THR A 121 -8.42 -11.28 0.23
CA THR A 121 -9.66 -10.49 0.17
C THR A 121 -10.55 -10.87 -1.02
N ASP A 122 -10.14 -11.87 -1.79
CA ASP A 122 -10.93 -12.35 -2.92
C ASP A 122 -12.27 -12.90 -2.42
N ASN A 123 -13.34 -12.51 -3.09
CA ASN A 123 -14.71 -12.89 -2.75
C ASN A 123 -15.21 -12.45 -1.35
N LEU A 124 -14.47 -11.59 -0.66
CA LEU A 124 -14.92 -11.04 0.60
C LEU A 124 -15.50 -9.63 0.43
N THR A 125 -16.58 -9.36 1.16
CA THR A 125 -17.07 -8.00 1.34
C THR A 125 -16.16 -7.24 2.32
N THR A 126 -16.21 -5.91 2.30
CA THR A 126 -15.46 -5.08 3.26
C THR A 126 -15.78 -5.46 4.73
N ALA A 127 -17.05 -5.74 5.03
CA ALA A 127 -17.46 -6.18 6.36
C ALA A 127 -16.81 -7.51 6.75
N ALA A 128 -16.79 -8.49 5.84
CA ALA A 128 -16.15 -9.77 6.08
C ALA A 128 -14.62 -9.64 6.27
N VAL A 129 -13.97 -8.77 5.52
CA VAL A 129 -12.54 -8.46 5.70
C VAL A 129 -12.28 -7.89 7.10
N ILE A 130 -13.10 -6.95 7.56
CA ILE A 130 -12.98 -6.36 8.90
C ILE A 130 -13.16 -7.43 9.98
N GLU A 131 -14.16 -8.29 9.84
CA GLU A 131 -14.43 -9.38 10.79
C GLU A 131 -13.23 -10.35 10.88
N GLU A 132 -12.69 -10.77 9.75
CA GLU A 132 -11.51 -11.66 9.73
C GLU A 132 -10.25 -11.00 10.31
N ILE A 133 -10.05 -9.70 10.09
CA ILE A 133 -8.96 -8.95 10.72
C ILE A 133 -9.14 -8.95 12.24
N ASN A 134 -10.34 -8.63 12.73
CA ASN A 134 -10.61 -8.57 14.17
C ASN A 134 -10.39 -9.92 14.85
N LYS A 135 -10.83 -11.03 14.24
CA LYS A 135 -10.55 -12.40 14.73
C LYS A 135 -9.05 -12.66 14.88
N LYS A 136 -8.24 -12.22 13.91
CA LYS A 136 -6.78 -12.44 13.91
C LYS A 136 -6.02 -11.53 14.90
N ILE A 137 -6.58 -10.40 15.29
CA ILE A 137 -5.97 -9.52 16.30
C ILE A 137 -6.29 -9.99 17.71
N SER A 138 -7.46 -10.63 17.92
CA SER A 138 -7.95 -11.05 19.22
C SER A 138 -7.39 -12.42 19.68
N ASN A 139 -6.68 -13.13 18.79
CA ASN A 139 -6.02 -14.41 19.06
C ASN A 139 -4.52 -14.21 19.28
#